data_979ab132a1bee55b26ffb4e9b336eea1
#
_entry.id   979ab132a1bee55b26ffb4e9b336eea1
#
_cell.length_a   1.000
_cell.length_b   1.000
_cell.length_c   1.000
_cell.angle_alpha   90.00
_cell.angle_beta   90.00
_cell.angle_gamma   90.00
#
_symmetry.space_group_name_H-M   'P 1'
#
loop_
_entity.id
_entity.type
_entity.pdbx_description
1 polymer ?
#
loop_
_entity_poly.entity_id
_entity_poly.type
_entity_poly.pdbx_seq_one_letter_code
_entity_poly.pdbx_strand_id
1 'polypeptide(L)'
;MKKFISILSVLALLMGLFTSCGRSDEERSKILKIYNWGDYIDEDVLTDFPKWYKEQTGEEVRIIYQVFDINEIMLTKIERGHEDFDLICPSEYILERMLRKNLLLPIDRNFGKTPDYIDNVSPYIQKELNKLSQPGRKTTDYVVPYMWGTAGLLYNKADVSRDEVMSWKCLWDPRFRNKILMKDSYRDAYGTAVIYAH
;
A
#
# COMPACT_ATOMS: atom_id res chain seq x y z
N MET A 1 -55.09 3.40 -29.42
CA MET A 1 -54.76 2.49 -28.32
C MET A 1 -53.46 1.73 -28.53
N LYS A 2 -53.22 1.02 -29.62
CA LYS A 2 -51.96 0.24 -29.84
C LYS A 2 -50.68 1.05 -29.77
N LYS A 3 -50.64 2.29 -30.30
CA LYS A 3 -49.44 3.18 -30.20
C LYS A 3 -49.16 3.69 -28.79
N PHE A 4 -50.16 3.89 -27.96
CA PHE A 4 -50.00 4.32 -26.54
C PHE A 4 -49.46 3.19 -25.68
N ILE A 5 -49.87 1.96 -25.92
CA ILE A 5 -49.38 0.78 -25.20
C ILE A 5 -47.91 0.53 -25.53
N SER A 6 -47.51 0.73 -26.83
CA SER A 6 -46.10 0.58 -27.25
C SER A 6 -45.17 1.60 -26.62
N ILE A 7 -45.60 2.86 -26.47
CA ILE A 7 -44.82 3.92 -25.81
C ILE A 7 -44.68 3.65 -24.31
N LEU A 8 -45.71 3.17 -23.67
CA LEU A 8 -45.69 2.84 -22.23
C LEU A 8 -44.77 1.66 -21.94
N SER A 9 -44.72 0.66 -22.85
CA SER A 9 -43.80 -0.50 -22.73
C SER A 9 -42.35 -0.11 -22.91
N VAL A 10 -42.03 0.82 -23.83
CA VAL A 10 -40.65 1.32 -24.04
C VAL A 10 -40.21 2.18 -22.85
N LEU A 11 -41.12 2.98 -22.27
CA LEU A 11 -40.81 3.77 -21.07
C LEU A 11 -40.54 2.90 -19.84
N ALA A 12 -41.31 1.81 -19.68
CA ALA A 12 -41.11 0.85 -18.60
C ALA A 12 -39.81 0.07 -18.75
N LEU A 13 -39.38 -0.28 -19.99
CA LEU A 13 -38.07 -0.89 -20.26
C LEU A 13 -36.93 0.08 -19.99
N LEU A 14 -37.07 1.35 -20.30
CA LEU A 14 -36.05 2.37 -20.02
C LEU A 14 -35.90 2.65 -18.51
N MET A 15 -36.98 2.62 -17.72
CA MET A 15 -36.89 2.75 -16.27
C MET A 15 -36.22 1.54 -15.59
N GLY A 16 -36.27 0.35 -16.17
CA GLY A 16 -35.60 -0.86 -15.68
C GLY A 16 -34.05 -0.85 -15.88
N LEU A 17 -33.54 0.02 -16.75
CA LEU A 17 -32.10 0.13 -17.04
C LEU A 17 -31.36 1.06 -16.06
N PHE A 18 -32.07 1.82 -15.24
CA PHE A 18 -31.47 2.71 -14.23
C PHE A 18 -31.32 2.10 -12.83
N THR A 19 -31.64 0.83 -12.63
CA THR A 19 -31.14 0.07 -11.49
C THR A 19 -29.67 -0.30 -11.76
N SER A 20 -28.86 0.75 -11.89
CA SER A 20 -27.41 0.64 -11.82
C SER A 20 -27.07 -0.04 -10.49
N CYS A 21 -26.36 -1.15 -10.58
CA CYS A 21 -25.79 -1.90 -9.47
C CYS A 21 -24.68 -1.08 -8.78
N GLY A 22 -25.02 0.12 -8.30
CA GLY A 22 -24.21 0.84 -7.33
C GLY A 22 -24.39 0.14 -6.00
N ARG A 23 -23.33 -0.47 -5.44
CA ARG A 23 -23.34 -0.82 -4.02
C ARG A 23 -23.76 0.41 -3.25
N SER A 24 -24.74 0.27 -2.34
CA SER A 24 -25.14 1.39 -1.49
C SER A 24 -23.93 1.86 -0.68
N ASP A 25 -23.86 3.15 -0.35
CA ASP A 25 -22.80 3.69 0.51
C ASP A 25 -22.73 2.97 1.85
N GLU A 26 -23.87 2.50 2.36
CA GLU A 26 -23.97 1.67 3.56
C GLU A 26 -23.26 0.31 3.39
N GLU A 27 -23.36 -0.33 2.23
CA GLU A 27 -22.66 -1.57 1.94
C GLU A 27 -21.15 -1.32 1.81
N ARG A 28 -20.73 -0.18 1.24
CA ARG A 28 -19.30 0.20 1.10
C ARG A 28 -18.66 0.49 2.46
N SER A 29 -19.38 1.08 3.40
CA SER A 29 -18.88 1.38 4.75
C SER A 29 -18.50 0.14 5.57
N LYS A 30 -19.03 -1.02 5.22
CA LYS A 30 -18.71 -2.32 5.84
C LYS A 30 -17.56 -3.04 5.18
N ILE A 31 -16.84 -2.41 4.27
CA ILE A 31 -15.70 -3.01 3.54
C ILE A 31 -14.44 -2.23 3.85
N LEU A 32 -13.40 -2.95 4.30
CA LEU A 32 -12.04 -2.44 4.45
C LEU A 32 -11.19 -2.99 3.30
N LYS A 33 -10.78 -2.10 2.38
CA LYS A 33 -9.93 -2.44 1.24
C LYS A 33 -8.47 -2.14 1.59
N ILE A 34 -7.65 -3.17 1.60
CA ILE A 34 -6.22 -3.09 1.90
C ILE A 34 -5.41 -3.45 0.66
N TYR A 35 -4.39 -2.65 0.35
CA TYR A 35 -3.45 -2.89 -0.74
C TYR A 35 -2.02 -2.90 -0.21
N ASN A 36 -1.41 -4.07 -0.15
CA ASN A 36 -0.15 -4.32 0.54
C ASN A 36 0.83 -5.10 -0.35
N TRP A 37 2.05 -5.28 0.11
CA TRP A 37 3.01 -6.20 -0.49
C TRP A 37 2.59 -7.65 -0.29
N GLY A 38 2.98 -8.53 -1.20
CA GLY A 38 2.91 -9.97 -0.97
C GLY A 38 3.74 -10.37 0.26
N ASP A 39 3.28 -11.34 1.04
CA ASP A 39 3.94 -11.90 2.22
C ASP A 39 4.28 -10.87 3.33
N TYR A 40 3.54 -9.77 3.41
CA TYR A 40 3.79 -8.65 4.34
C TYR A 40 2.81 -8.58 5.50
N ILE A 41 1.95 -9.57 5.68
CA ILE A 41 0.99 -9.65 6.77
C ILE A 41 0.85 -11.11 7.22
N ASP A 42 0.58 -11.31 8.50
CA ASP A 42 0.11 -12.58 8.99
C ASP A 42 -1.35 -12.75 8.54
N GLU A 43 -1.64 -13.81 7.80
CA GLU A 43 -2.97 -14.06 7.23
C GLU A 43 -4.05 -14.23 8.31
N ASP A 44 -3.69 -14.70 9.50
CA ASP A 44 -4.61 -14.81 10.64
C ASP A 44 -5.19 -13.45 11.04
N VAL A 45 -4.43 -12.37 10.87
CA VAL A 45 -4.91 -10.99 11.13
C VAL A 45 -6.12 -10.65 10.26
N LEU A 46 -6.17 -11.13 9.00
CA LEU A 46 -7.27 -10.86 8.09
C LEU A 46 -8.58 -11.52 8.55
N THR A 47 -8.50 -12.59 9.31
CA THR A 47 -9.66 -13.31 9.87
C THR A 47 -10.00 -12.85 11.28
N ASP A 48 -9.02 -12.43 12.06
CA ASP A 48 -9.20 -12.05 13.46
C ASP A 48 -9.60 -10.59 13.64
N PHE A 49 -9.10 -9.68 12.79
CA PHE A 49 -9.47 -8.28 12.85
C PHE A 49 -10.99 -8.04 12.72
N PRO A 50 -11.74 -8.65 11.78
CA PRO A 50 -13.19 -8.48 11.72
C PRO A 50 -13.93 -8.92 12.98
N LYS A 51 -13.47 -9.98 13.64
CA LYS A 51 -14.04 -10.46 14.91
C LYS A 51 -13.79 -9.44 16.02
N TRP A 52 -12.53 -9.04 16.18
CA TRP A 52 -12.12 -8.03 17.15
C TRP A 52 -12.86 -6.71 16.92
N TYR A 53 -12.98 -6.25 15.67
CA TYR A 53 -13.67 -5.00 15.34
C TYR A 53 -15.14 -5.06 15.76
N LYS A 54 -15.82 -6.17 15.46
CA LYS A 54 -17.20 -6.40 15.89
C LYS A 54 -17.37 -6.40 17.40
N GLU A 55 -16.44 -7.00 18.12
CA GLU A 55 -16.45 -6.99 19.60
C GLU A 55 -16.27 -5.58 20.18
N GLN A 56 -15.44 -4.75 19.54
CA GLN A 56 -15.14 -3.39 20.03
C GLN A 56 -16.24 -2.38 19.66
N THR A 57 -16.83 -2.50 18.50
CA THR A 57 -17.74 -1.49 17.93
C THR A 57 -19.19 -1.94 17.80
N GLY A 58 -19.43 -3.24 17.79
CA GLY A 58 -20.74 -3.83 17.44
C GLY A 58 -20.99 -3.89 15.94
N GLU A 59 -20.10 -3.37 15.10
CA GLU A 59 -20.25 -3.31 13.64
C GLU A 59 -19.50 -4.44 12.95
N GLU A 60 -20.00 -4.88 11.80
CA GLU A 60 -19.33 -5.87 10.98
C GLU A 60 -18.49 -5.19 9.89
N VAL A 61 -17.28 -5.73 9.67
CA VAL A 61 -16.42 -5.31 8.58
C VAL A 61 -15.92 -6.53 7.79
N ARG A 62 -15.89 -6.40 6.47
CA ARG A 62 -15.32 -7.39 5.56
C ARG A 62 -14.05 -6.85 4.92
N ILE A 63 -12.96 -7.59 5.01
CA ILE A 63 -11.69 -7.19 4.39
C ILE A 63 -11.66 -7.64 2.93
N ILE A 64 -11.24 -6.75 2.04
CA ILE A 64 -10.77 -7.05 0.69
C ILE A 64 -9.28 -6.77 0.66
N TYR A 65 -8.48 -7.84 0.66
CA TYR A 65 -7.03 -7.75 0.63
C TYR A 65 -6.51 -7.97 -0.78
N GLN A 66 -5.70 -7.03 -1.27
CA GLN A 66 -5.03 -7.10 -2.56
C GLN A 66 -3.53 -6.92 -2.37
N VAL A 67 -2.73 -7.52 -3.25
CA VAL A 67 -1.27 -7.42 -3.20
C VAL A 67 -0.70 -6.75 -4.44
N PHE A 68 0.48 -6.16 -4.28
CA PHE A 68 1.31 -5.64 -5.36
C PHE A 68 2.78 -6.00 -5.13
N ASP A 69 3.55 -6.01 -6.21
CA ASP A 69 4.98 -6.32 -6.18
C ASP A 69 5.85 -5.11 -6.56
N ILE A 70 5.25 -4.09 -7.19
CA ILE A 70 5.95 -2.91 -7.69
C ILE A 70 5.18 -1.65 -7.28
N ASN A 71 5.85 -0.75 -6.57
CA ASN A 71 5.30 0.52 -6.07
C ASN A 71 4.70 1.39 -7.18
N GLU A 72 5.35 1.47 -8.33
CA GLU A 72 4.95 2.34 -9.44
C GLU A 72 3.67 1.84 -10.12
N ILE A 73 3.50 0.52 -10.19
CA ILE A 73 2.26 -0.11 -10.68
C ILE A 73 1.11 0.18 -9.72
N MET A 74 1.35 -0.02 -8.42
CA MET A 74 0.39 0.31 -7.36
C MET A 74 -0.05 1.77 -7.45
N LEU A 75 0.91 2.71 -7.51
CA LEU A 75 0.62 4.13 -7.60
C LEU A 75 -0.16 4.49 -8.88
N THR A 76 0.19 3.89 -10.02
CA THR A 76 -0.52 4.11 -11.28
C THR A 76 -1.98 3.64 -11.19
N LYS A 77 -2.22 2.53 -10.52
CA LYS A 77 -3.57 1.99 -10.28
C LYS A 77 -4.42 2.97 -9.48
N ILE A 78 -3.84 3.57 -8.43
CA ILE A 78 -4.52 4.58 -7.61
C ILE A 78 -4.75 5.88 -8.41
N GLU A 79 -3.72 6.39 -9.08
CA GLU A 79 -3.79 7.68 -9.78
C GLU A 79 -4.72 7.67 -11.00
N ARG A 80 -4.77 6.58 -11.74
CA ARG A 80 -5.49 6.46 -13.01
C ARG A 80 -6.73 5.58 -12.92
N GLY A 81 -6.69 4.56 -12.09
CA GLY A 81 -7.78 3.61 -11.91
C GLY A 81 -8.90 4.13 -11.00
N HIS A 82 -8.66 5.23 -10.27
CA HIS A 82 -9.59 5.76 -9.28
C HIS A 82 -10.09 4.69 -8.30
N GLU A 83 -9.20 3.75 -7.96
CA GLU A 83 -9.52 2.71 -7.00
C GLU A 83 -9.56 3.28 -5.57
N ASP A 84 -10.61 2.95 -4.86
CA ASP A 84 -10.93 3.44 -3.51
C ASP A 84 -10.37 2.50 -2.43
N PHE A 85 -9.06 2.46 -2.26
CA PHE A 85 -8.44 1.76 -1.14
C PHE A 85 -8.56 2.55 0.15
N ASP A 86 -8.81 1.86 1.28
CA ASP A 86 -8.84 2.46 2.61
C ASP A 86 -7.43 2.48 3.23
N LEU A 87 -6.66 1.41 3.03
CA LEU A 87 -5.28 1.29 3.48
C LEU A 87 -4.37 0.85 2.33
N ILE A 88 -3.21 1.49 2.26
CA ILE A 88 -2.14 1.12 1.34
C ILE A 88 -0.80 1.07 2.08
N CYS A 89 0.10 0.18 1.67
CA CYS A 89 1.43 0.02 2.29
C CYS A 89 2.57 0.24 1.28
N PRO A 90 2.79 1.46 0.77
CA PRO A 90 3.89 1.74 -0.15
C PRO A 90 5.23 1.94 0.57
N SER A 91 6.32 1.97 -0.21
CA SER A 91 7.60 2.46 0.27
C SER A 91 7.59 3.98 0.48
N GLU A 92 8.49 4.48 1.32
CA GLU A 92 8.57 5.88 1.77
C GLU A 92 8.64 6.91 0.63
N TYR A 93 9.36 6.62 -0.44
CA TYR A 93 9.50 7.55 -1.58
C TYR A 93 8.20 7.72 -2.37
N ILE A 94 7.32 6.71 -2.34
CA ILE A 94 5.98 6.81 -2.91
C ILE A 94 5.07 7.65 -2.02
N LEU A 95 5.21 7.54 -0.70
CA LEU A 95 4.45 8.36 0.26
C LEU A 95 4.69 9.86 0.02
N GLU A 96 5.95 10.27 -0.17
CA GLU A 96 6.27 11.66 -0.51
C GLU A 96 5.53 12.14 -1.76
N ARG A 97 5.50 11.30 -2.80
CA ARG A 97 4.78 11.59 -4.05
C ARG A 97 3.26 11.67 -3.84
N MET A 98 2.70 10.76 -3.04
CA MET A 98 1.28 10.73 -2.72
C MET A 98 0.85 11.95 -1.91
N LEU A 99 1.67 12.38 -0.94
CA LEU A 99 1.43 13.61 -0.18
C LEU A 99 1.39 14.84 -1.09
N ARG A 100 2.34 14.98 -2.01
CA ARG A 100 2.37 16.08 -2.98
C ARG A 100 1.14 16.12 -3.89
N LYS A 101 0.58 14.94 -4.21
CA LYS A 101 -0.57 14.79 -5.11
C LYS A 101 -1.91 14.78 -4.39
N ASN A 102 -1.94 14.95 -3.07
CA ASN A 102 -3.17 14.91 -2.26
C ASN A 102 -3.93 13.58 -2.36
N LEU A 103 -3.21 12.46 -2.43
CA LEU A 103 -3.80 11.12 -2.55
C LEU A 103 -4.02 10.44 -1.20
N LEU A 104 -3.63 11.08 -0.10
CA LEU A 104 -3.77 10.55 1.25
C LEU A 104 -4.73 11.42 2.08
N LEU A 105 -5.55 10.79 2.87
CA LEU A 105 -6.40 11.43 3.88
C LEU A 105 -5.65 11.48 5.22
N PRO A 106 -5.81 12.54 6.02
CA PRO A 106 -5.24 12.58 7.35
C PRO A 106 -5.88 11.53 8.25
N ILE A 107 -5.08 10.98 9.16
CA ILE A 107 -5.55 10.02 10.16
C ILE A 107 -6.28 10.79 11.26
N ASP A 108 -7.47 10.34 11.62
CA ASP A 108 -8.19 10.88 12.77
C ASP A 108 -7.57 10.32 14.06
N ARG A 109 -6.86 11.18 14.78
CA ARG A 109 -6.20 10.82 16.05
C ARG A 109 -7.17 10.69 17.22
N ASN A 110 -8.40 11.16 17.05
CA ASN A 110 -9.45 11.05 18.07
C ASN A 110 -10.28 9.78 17.92
N PHE A 111 -9.99 8.97 16.89
CA PHE A 111 -10.70 7.73 16.66
C PHE A 111 -10.27 6.65 17.65
N GLY A 112 -11.24 6.06 18.33
CA GLY A 112 -11.04 4.93 19.24
C GLY A 112 -10.67 5.33 20.68
N LYS A 113 -10.44 4.32 21.51
CA LYS A 113 -10.06 4.45 22.95
C LYS A 113 -8.57 4.20 23.18
N THR A 114 -7.81 3.97 22.12
CA THR A 114 -6.37 3.68 22.20
C THR A 114 -5.57 4.97 22.26
N PRO A 115 -4.42 4.98 22.96
CA PRO A 115 -3.45 6.07 22.88
C PRO A 115 -3.10 6.40 21.42
N ASP A 116 -2.62 7.62 21.18
CA ASP A 116 -2.16 8.03 19.86
C ASP A 116 -1.16 6.99 19.33
N TYR A 117 -1.49 6.36 18.20
CA TYR A 117 -0.66 5.31 17.58
C TYR A 117 0.79 5.75 17.35
N ILE A 118 1.03 7.05 17.17
CA ILE A 118 2.36 7.62 16.94
C ILE A 118 3.27 7.47 18.15
N ASP A 119 2.72 7.40 19.36
CA ASP A 119 3.49 7.24 20.59
C ASP A 119 4.16 5.86 20.68
N ASN A 120 3.64 4.88 19.94
CA ASN A 120 4.25 3.54 19.83
C ASN A 120 5.31 3.45 18.74
N VAL A 121 5.52 4.51 17.95
CA VAL A 121 6.51 4.54 16.87
C VAL A 121 7.83 5.10 17.39
N SER A 122 8.95 4.40 17.09
CA SER A 122 10.29 4.86 17.42
C SER A 122 10.50 6.33 17.02
N PRO A 123 11.04 7.19 17.90
CA PRO A 123 11.36 8.59 17.57
C PRO A 123 12.30 8.73 16.36
N TYR A 124 13.19 7.76 16.16
CA TYR A 124 14.05 7.71 14.99
C TYR A 124 13.23 7.58 13.70
N ILE A 125 12.28 6.64 13.65
CA ILE A 125 11.41 6.43 12.47
C ILE A 125 10.51 7.65 12.24
N GLN A 126 9.95 8.25 13.31
CA GLN A 126 9.17 9.49 13.18
C GLN A 126 9.99 10.61 12.55
N LYS A 127 11.25 10.76 12.97
CA LYS A 127 12.18 11.76 12.42
C LYS A 127 12.46 11.51 10.93
N GLU A 128 12.72 10.27 10.55
CA GLU A 128 12.96 9.93 9.14
C GLU A 128 11.70 10.17 8.26
N LEU A 129 10.52 9.77 8.73
CA LEU A 129 9.27 10.04 8.02
C LEU A 129 9.01 11.55 7.87
N ASN A 130 9.29 12.34 8.88
CA ASN A 130 9.06 13.79 8.84
C ASN A 130 9.96 14.52 7.84
N LYS A 131 11.06 13.92 7.35
CA LYS A 131 11.85 14.45 6.24
C LYS A 131 11.09 14.44 4.92
N LEU A 132 10.06 13.60 4.79
CA LEU A 132 9.20 13.50 3.61
C LEU A 132 8.03 14.49 3.64
N SER A 133 7.90 15.28 4.71
CA SER A 133 6.79 16.22 4.89
C SER A 133 6.77 17.29 3.81
N GLN A 134 5.58 17.70 3.44
CA GLN A 134 5.33 18.78 2.48
C GLN A 134 4.87 20.06 3.22
N PRO A 135 4.96 21.24 2.62
CA PRO A 135 4.45 22.46 3.24
C PRO A 135 3.01 22.31 3.73
N GLY A 136 2.79 22.49 5.03
CA GLY A 136 1.47 22.34 5.66
C GLY A 136 0.98 20.90 5.84
N ARG A 137 1.82 19.87 5.54
CA ARG A 137 1.47 18.45 5.66
C ARG A 137 2.59 17.66 6.29
N LYS A 138 2.44 17.36 7.56
CA LYS A 138 3.37 16.51 8.29
C LYS A 138 3.10 15.05 7.94
N THR A 139 4.11 14.28 7.53
CA THR A 139 3.93 12.89 7.08
C THR A 139 3.26 12.03 8.15
N THR A 140 3.64 12.18 9.42
CA THR A 140 3.07 11.44 10.52
C THR A 140 1.57 11.71 10.79
N ASP A 141 0.98 12.73 10.14
CA ASP A 141 -0.46 12.97 10.22
C ASP A 141 -1.25 12.10 9.21
N TYR A 142 -0.57 11.46 8.27
CA TYR A 142 -1.16 10.68 7.18
C TYR A 142 -0.71 9.21 7.16
N VAL A 143 0.34 8.87 7.90
CA VAL A 143 1.05 7.60 7.75
C VAL A 143 1.39 7.00 9.12
N VAL A 144 1.14 5.70 9.24
CA VAL A 144 1.65 4.86 10.34
C VAL A 144 2.77 3.99 9.78
N PRO A 145 3.99 4.04 10.33
CA PRO A 145 5.05 3.11 9.94
C PRO A 145 4.65 1.68 10.25
N TYR A 146 4.80 0.81 9.25
CA TYR A 146 4.44 -0.60 9.38
C TYR A 146 5.68 -1.48 9.54
N MET A 147 6.57 -1.43 8.55
CA MET A 147 7.84 -2.16 8.57
C MET A 147 8.98 -1.29 8.07
N TRP A 148 10.18 -1.58 8.54
CA TRP A 148 11.41 -1.02 8.02
C TRP A 148 12.51 -2.08 8.05
N GLY A 149 13.51 -1.94 7.20
CA GLY A 149 14.62 -2.87 7.13
C GLY A 149 15.80 -2.28 6.38
N THR A 150 16.86 -3.07 6.30
CA THR A 150 18.06 -2.74 5.55
C THR A 150 18.20 -3.64 4.34
N ALA A 151 18.70 -3.08 3.23
CA ALA A 151 19.15 -3.89 2.11
C ALA A 151 20.50 -4.52 2.42
N GLY A 152 20.71 -5.75 1.99
CA GLY A 152 21.97 -6.47 2.20
C GLY A 152 22.24 -7.48 1.09
N LEU A 153 23.45 -8.09 1.16
CA LEU A 153 23.86 -9.14 0.27
C LEU A 153 23.58 -10.51 0.89
N LEU A 154 22.77 -11.30 0.22
CA LEU A 154 22.61 -12.72 0.52
C LEU A 154 23.51 -13.53 -0.40
N TYR A 155 24.31 -14.44 0.14
CA TYR A 155 25.26 -15.24 -0.63
C TYR A 155 25.25 -16.70 -0.20
N ASN A 156 25.57 -17.58 -1.14
CA ASN A 156 25.76 -19.00 -0.86
C ASN A 156 27.17 -19.23 -0.28
N LYS A 157 27.25 -19.66 0.97
CA LYS A 157 28.51 -19.92 1.66
C LYS A 157 29.32 -21.10 1.09
N ALA A 158 28.69 -21.97 0.29
CA ALA A 158 29.38 -23.05 -0.36
C ALA A 158 30.25 -22.58 -1.57
N ASP A 159 29.84 -21.47 -2.18
CA ASP A 159 30.45 -20.95 -3.40
C ASP A 159 31.28 -19.69 -3.20
N VAL A 160 30.97 -18.90 -2.16
CA VAL A 160 31.52 -17.58 -1.92
C VAL A 160 31.86 -17.39 -0.45
N SER A 161 33.04 -16.92 -0.14
CA SER A 161 33.46 -16.59 1.22
C SER A 161 32.87 -15.23 1.67
N ARG A 162 32.83 -15.02 2.98
CA ARG A 162 32.38 -13.75 3.57
C ARG A 162 33.25 -12.58 3.08
N ASP A 163 34.53 -12.75 3.00
CA ASP A 163 35.47 -11.67 2.65
C ASP A 163 35.28 -11.16 1.22
N GLU A 164 34.83 -12.03 0.31
CA GLU A 164 34.53 -11.66 -1.06
C GLU A 164 33.27 -10.79 -1.22
N VAL A 165 32.40 -10.79 -0.24
CA VAL A 165 31.12 -10.08 -0.26
C VAL A 165 30.96 -9.04 0.86
N MET A 166 32.02 -8.63 1.48
CA MET A 166 32.01 -7.61 2.55
C MET A 166 31.67 -6.20 2.06
N SER A 167 31.62 -5.98 0.76
CA SER A 167 31.30 -4.69 0.15
C SER A 167 30.37 -4.87 -1.04
N TRP A 168 29.55 -3.91 -1.30
CA TRP A 168 28.73 -3.80 -2.51
C TRP A 168 29.56 -3.92 -3.80
N LYS A 169 30.88 -3.65 -3.74
CA LYS A 169 31.80 -3.80 -4.86
C LYS A 169 31.74 -5.17 -5.52
N CYS A 170 31.42 -6.23 -4.79
CA CYS A 170 31.29 -7.59 -5.33
C CYS A 170 30.26 -7.68 -6.46
N LEU A 171 29.24 -6.81 -6.49
CA LEU A 171 28.25 -6.78 -7.58
C LEU A 171 28.84 -6.39 -8.94
N TRP A 172 30.00 -5.75 -8.95
CA TRP A 172 30.75 -5.38 -10.18
C TRP A 172 31.95 -6.28 -10.45
N ASP A 173 32.19 -7.31 -9.62
CA ASP A 173 33.28 -8.24 -9.82
C ASP A 173 32.96 -9.19 -11.00
N PRO A 174 33.81 -9.23 -12.05
CA PRO A 174 33.61 -10.11 -13.21
C PRO A 174 33.43 -11.60 -12.86
N ARG A 175 33.96 -12.05 -11.72
CA ARG A 175 33.83 -13.44 -11.25
C ARG A 175 32.37 -13.84 -10.97
N PHE A 176 31.55 -12.86 -10.61
CA PHE A 176 30.14 -13.07 -10.32
C PHE A 176 29.19 -12.78 -11.50
N ARG A 177 29.77 -12.54 -12.68
CA ARG A 177 28.96 -12.32 -13.90
C ARG A 177 27.98 -13.48 -14.13
N ASN A 178 26.72 -13.17 -14.36
CA ASN A 178 25.62 -14.13 -14.54
C ASN A 178 25.33 -15.01 -13.31
N LYS A 179 25.81 -14.64 -12.12
CA LYS A 179 25.56 -15.35 -10.85
C LYS A 179 24.87 -14.46 -9.82
N ILE A 180 24.52 -13.24 -10.18
CA ILE A 180 23.89 -12.27 -9.30
C ILE A 180 22.40 -12.27 -9.58
N LEU A 181 21.59 -12.40 -8.52
CA LEU A 181 20.17 -12.12 -8.54
C LEU A 181 19.96 -10.73 -7.94
N MET A 182 19.21 -9.91 -8.65
CA MET A 182 18.82 -8.57 -8.21
C MET A 182 17.30 -8.50 -8.16
N LYS A 183 16.77 -7.78 -7.17
CA LYS A 183 15.34 -7.51 -7.10
C LYS A 183 14.90 -6.79 -8.38
N ASP A 184 13.77 -7.19 -8.95
CA ASP A 184 13.16 -6.54 -10.13
C ASP A 184 12.53 -5.20 -9.72
N SER A 185 13.38 -4.27 -9.37
CA SER A 185 13.05 -2.91 -8.97
C SER A 185 14.18 -2.00 -9.43
N TYR A 186 13.90 -1.17 -10.42
CA TYR A 186 14.91 -0.23 -10.93
C TYR A 186 15.39 0.71 -9.82
N ARG A 187 14.53 1.08 -8.86
CA ARG A 187 14.90 1.95 -7.76
C ARG A 187 15.90 1.29 -6.81
N ASP A 188 15.68 0.04 -6.45
CA ASP A 188 16.61 -0.71 -5.60
C ASP A 188 17.94 -0.97 -6.33
N ALA A 189 17.87 -1.37 -7.61
CA ALA A 189 19.06 -1.67 -8.40
C ALA A 189 19.90 -0.43 -8.67
N TYR A 190 19.32 0.66 -9.19
CA TYR A 190 20.05 1.92 -9.42
C TYR A 190 20.43 2.62 -8.12
N GLY A 191 19.58 2.54 -7.09
CA GLY A 191 19.89 3.07 -5.77
C GLY A 191 21.17 2.45 -5.18
N THR A 192 21.29 1.12 -5.28
CA THR A 192 22.52 0.41 -4.87
C THR A 192 23.75 0.89 -5.65
N ALA A 193 23.61 1.09 -6.97
CA ALA A 193 24.71 1.59 -7.80
C ALA A 193 25.11 3.03 -7.43
N VAL A 194 24.14 3.90 -7.18
CA VAL A 194 24.38 5.30 -6.77
C VAL A 194 25.09 5.34 -5.41
N ILE A 195 24.61 4.58 -4.42
CA ILE A 195 25.22 4.51 -3.08
C ILE A 195 26.66 3.99 -3.17
N TYR A 196 26.92 3.04 -4.07
CA TYR A 196 28.28 2.53 -4.26
C TYR A 196 29.22 3.53 -4.94
N ALA A 197 28.69 4.41 -5.83
CA ALA A 197 29.50 5.36 -6.60
C ALA A 197 29.88 6.63 -5.80
N HIS A 198 29.21 6.89 -4.68
CA HIS A 198 29.40 8.06 -3.81
C HIS A 198 29.81 7.65 -2.39
#